data_8e8b5cbfc17c141121ca8ae2b7ac1a21
#
_entry.id   8e8b5cbfc17c141121ca8ae2b7ac1a21
#
_cell.length_a   1.000
_cell.length_b   1.000
_cell.length_c   1.000
_cell.angle_alpha   90.00
_cell.angle_beta   90.00
_cell.angle_gamma   90.00
#
_symmetry.space_group_name_H-M   'P 1'
#
loop_
_entity.id
_entity.type
_entity.pdbx_description
1 polymer ?
#
loop_
_entity_poly.entity_id
_entity_poly.type
_entity_poly.pdbx_seq_one_letter_code
_entity_poly.pdbx_strand_id
1 'polypeptide(L)'
;KRLDDLGLGRTSVTIRGEADNPISPDPAVRAKGIENTKRAIDCAQAAGASALVGPFHSALGYFSGAGPTADEWKWGVESMRPVAEHAAQASVVLGLEAVNRFECYFVNTMADLTRFVRDVDHPNCRAMYDTFHTHIEEKNIPDAIRTVAPVLCHVHISENDRSTPGTGNVRWKENFDTLKEVGYDGWLMIEAFGLALPELVAATKIWRRMYQSEEQLARDGLAFMKSQYAQRW
;
A
#
# COMPACT_ATOMS: atom_id res chain seq x y z
N LYS A 1 -6.50 18.41 -14.25
CA LYS A 1 -6.03 19.39 -15.25
C LYS A 1 -4.50 19.51 -15.28
N ARG A 2 -3.82 20.01 -14.23
CA ARG A 2 -2.36 20.23 -14.28
C ARG A 2 -1.55 18.94 -14.53
N LEU A 3 -1.96 17.81 -13.95
CA LEU A 3 -1.29 16.52 -14.21
C LEU A 3 -1.53 16.04 -15.64
N ASP A 4 -2.75 16.23 -16.16
CA ASP A 4 -3.06 15.88 -17.55
C ASP A 4 -2.26 16.73 -18.54
N ASP A 5 -2.17 18.05 -18.28
CA ASP A 5 -1.38 18.99 -19.08
C ASP A 5 0.13 18.61 -19.12
N LEU A 6 0.61 17.91 -18.08
CA LEU A 6 1.99 17.41 -17.96
C LEU A 6 2.15 15.95 -18.40
N GLY A 7 1.08 15.29 -18.85
CA GLY A 7 1.10 13.88 -19.23
C GLY A 7 1.43 12.93 -18.08
N LEU A 8 1.12 13.32 -16.83
CA LEU A 8 1.41 12.52 -15.64
C LEU A 8 0.21 11.66 -15.25
N GLY A 9 0.42 10.35 -15.13
CA GLY A 9 -0.49 9.43 -14.49
C GLY A 9 -0.60 9.68 -12.97
N ARG A 10 -1.56 9.02 -12.33
CA ARG A 10 -1.78 9.16 -10.88
C ARG A 10 -2.37 7.91 -10.26
N THR A 11 -2.07 7.69 -9.00
CA THR A 11 -2.70 6.73 -8.12
C THR A 11 -3.16 7.43 -6.85
N SER A 12 -4.02 6.80 -6.07
CA SER A 12 -4.57 7.36 -4.83
C SER A 12 -4.35 6.38 -3.68
N VAL A 13 -4.29 6.89 -2.47
CA VAL A 13 -4.15 6.08 -1.24
C VAL A 13 -5.39 6.27 -0.37
N THR A 14 -5.82 5.21 0.32
CA THR A 14 -6.84 5.28 1.35
C THR A 14 -6.56 4.30 2.49
N ILE A 15 -7.08 4.61 3.67
CA ILE A 15 -7.01 3.78 4.87
C ILE A 15 -8.41 3.58 5.45
N ARG A 16 -8.58 2.58 6.33
CA ARG A 16 -9.76 2.44 7.19
C ARG A 16 -9.35 2.54 8.65
N GLY A 17 -10.25 3.03 9.49
CA GLY A 17 -10.06 3.10 10.93
C GLY A 17 -11.05 2.18 11.67
N GLU A 18 -11.04 2.24 13.00
CA GLU A 18 -11.91 1.41 13.83
C GLU A 18 -13.41 1.61 13.52
N ALA A 19 -13.83 2.86 13.26
CA ALA A 19 -15.23 3.20 13.00
C ALA A 19 -15.79 2.72 11.65
N ASP A 20 -14.92 2.23 10.77
CA ASP A 20 -15.26 1.71 9.44
C ASP A 20 -14.38 0.50 9.05
N ASN A 21 -14.09 -0.33 10.06
CA ASN A 21 -13.24 -1.51 9.94
C ASN A 21 -13.93 -2.65 9.17
N PRO A 22 -13.41 -3.06 7.99
CA PRO A 22 -14.00 -4.13 7.17
C PRO A 22 -14.00 -5.53 7.82
N ILE A 23 -13.23 -5.73 8.88
CA ILE A 23 -13.16 -7.00 9.62
C ILE A 23 -13.83 -6.93 11.01
N SER A 24 -14.57 -5.86 11.28
CA SER A 24 -15.28 -5.70 12.58
C SER A 24 -16.27 -6.84 12.83
N PRO A 25 -16.43 -7.31 14.06
CA PRO A 25 -17.52 -8.22 14.42
C PRO A 25 -18.91 -7.59 14.21
N ASP A 26 -19.00 -6.25 14.28
CA ASP A 26 -20.24 -5.52 14.01
C ASP A 26 -20.47 -5.38 12.48
N PRO A 27 -21.56 -5.98 11.93
CA PRO A 27 -21.87 -5.88 10.51
C PRO A 27 -22.16 -4.45 10.04
N ALA A 28 -22.64 -3.56 10.93
CA ALA A 28 -22.89 -2.16 10.56
C ALA A 28 -21.57 -1.40 10.35
N VAL A 29 -20.54 -1.68 11.14
CA VAL A 29 -19.21 -1.12 10.97
C VAL A 29 -18.58 -1.63 9.66
N ARG A 30 -18.71 -2.92 9.34
CA ARG A 30 -18.24 -3.49 8.06
C ARG A 30 -18.94 -2.85 6.87
N ALA A 31 -20.27 -2.70 6.92
CA ALA A 31 -21.04 -2.04 5.86
C ALA A 31 -20.58 -0.60 5.63
N LYS A 32 -20.32 0.15 6.70
CA LYS A 32 -19.77 1.51 6.62
C LYS A 32 -18.37 1.50 5.97
N GLY A 33 -17.52 0.53 6.29
CA GLY A 33 -16.20 0.36 5.69
C GLY A 33 -16.28 0.14 4.17
N ILE A 34 -17.19 -0.73 3.73
CA ILE A 34 -17.47 -0.99 2.31
C ILE A 34 -17.89 0.31 1.61
N GLU A 35 -18.88 1.02 2.14
CA GLU A 35 -19.39 2.25 1.54
C GLU A 35 -18.35 3.39 1.52
N ASN A 36 -17.56 3.54 2.57
CA ASN A 36 -16.47 4.51 2.61
C ASN A 36 -15.38 4.19 1.57
N THR A 37 -15.09 2.90 1.35
CA THR A 37 -14.11 2.50 0.34
C THR A 37 -14.65 2.71 -1.07
N LYS A 38 -15.92 2.43 -1.34
CA LYS A 38 -16.55 2.74 -2.63
C LYS A 38 -16.50 4.24 -2.93
N ARG A 39 -16.80 5.09 -1.94
CA ARG A 39 -16.65 6.55 -2.10
C ARG A 39 -15.21 6.98 -2.40
N ALA A 40 -14.23 6.33 -1.78
CA ALA A 40 -12.82 6.60 -2.09
C ALA A 40 -12.47 6.19 -3.54
N ILE A 41 -13.06 5.09 -4.04
CA ILE A 41 -12.92 4.67 -5.44
C ILE A 41 -13.54 5.71 -6.38
N ASP A 42 -14.74 6.22 -6.08
CA ASP A 42 -15.40 7.27 -6.87
C ASP A 42 -14.56 8.55 -6.93
N CYS A 43 -13.97 8.95 -5.79
CA CYS A 43 -13.03 10.07 -5.74
C CYS A 43 -11.77 9.82 -6.56
N ALA A 44 -11.20 8.61 -6.50
CA ALA A 44 -10.04 8.22 -7.28
C ALA A 44 -10.35 8.28 -8.80
N GLN A 45 -11.49 7.73 -9.22
CA GLN A 45 -11.98 7.81 -10.59
C GLN A 45 -12.16 9.27 -11.04
N ALA A 46 -12.85 10.08 -10.26
CA ALA A 46 -13.07 11.50 -10.56
C ALA A 46 -11.75 12.29 -10.66
N ALA A 47 -10.75 11.92 -9.87
CA ALA A 47 -9.40 12.46 -9.95
C ALA A 47 -8.60 11.93 -11.15
N GLY A 48 -9.08 10.91 -11.86
CA GLY A 48 -8.40 10.22 -12.96
C GLY A 48 -7.27 9.31 -12.50
N ALA A 49 -7.35 8.77 -11.27
CA ALA A 49 -6.39 7.79 -10.77
C ALA A 49 -6.68 6.41 -11.36
N SER A 50 -5.63 5.70 -11.75
CA SER A 50 -5.73 4.33 -12.30
C SER A 50 -5.78 3.25 -11.21
N ALA A 51 -5.35 3.59 -9.98
CA ALA A 51 -5.35 2.68 -8.85
C ALA A 51 -5.69 3.41 -7.55
N LEU A 52 -6.35 2.67 -6.63
CA LEU A 52 -6.53 3.02 -5.23
C LEU A 52 -5.78 1.98 -4.40
N VAL A 53 -4.80 2.42 -3.64
CA VAL A 53 -3.91 1.53 -2.88
C VAL A 53 -3.96 1.82 -1.38
N GLY A 54 -3.39 0.94 -0.57
CA GLY A 54 -3.23 1.14 0.88
C GLY A 54 -3.83 0.03 1.74
N PRO A 55 -3.74 0.16 3.08
CA PRO A 55 -4.18 -0.86 4.03
C PRO A 55 -5.67 -0.71 4.42
N PHE A 56 -6.56 -0.70 3.42
CA PHE A 56 -8.00 -0.52 3.66
C PHE A 56 -8.77 -1.85 3.81
N HIS A 57 -8.09 -2.98 3.91
CA HIS A 57 -8.67 -4.29 4.20
C HIS A 57 -9.08 -4.45 5.68
N SER A 58 -8.52 -3.64 6.57
CA SER A 58 -8.81 -3.63 8.02
C SER A 58 -8.54 -2.25 8.62
N ALA A 59 -8.83 -2.07 9.90
CA ALA A 59 -8.55 -0.81 10.59
C ALA A 59 -7.05 -0.65 10.87
N LEU A 60 -6.47 0.44 10.40
CA LEU A 60 -5.11 0.86 10.74
C LEU A 60 -5.07 1.39 12.19
N GLY A 61 -4.08 0.96 12.96
CA GLY A 61 -3.89 1.39 14.35
C GLY A 61 -4.84 0.76 15.38
N TYR A 62 -5.69 -0.19 14.96
CA TYR A 62 -6.54 -0.97 15.86
C TYR A 62 -5.94 -2.37 16.09
N PHE A 63 -5.98 -2.85 17.32
CA PHE A 63 -5.43 -4.15 17.73
C PHE A 63 -6.40 -4.89 18.66
N SER A 64 -6.74 -6.12 18.30
CA SER A 64 -7.60 -6.99 19.12
C SER A 64 -6.88 -7.57 20.37
N GLY A 65 -5.56 -7.48 20.42
CA GLY A 65 -4.72 -8.11 21.43
C GLY A 65 -4.35 -9.57 21.12
N ALA A 66 -4.77 -10.08 19.96
CA ALA A 66 -4.46 -11.40 19.43
C ALA A 66 -4.19 -11.33 17.92
N GLY A 67 -3.73 -12.44 17.34
CA GLY A 67 -3.63 -12.57 15.89
C GLY A 67 -5.02 -12.65 15.22
N PRO A 68 -5.08 -12.56 13.88
CA PRO A 68 -6.35 -12.58 13.14
C PRO A 68 -7.09 -13.91 13.34
N THR A 69 -8.40 -13.82 13.50
CA THR A 69 -9.29 -14.98 13.59
C THR A 69 -9.79 -15.42 12.21
N ALA A 70 -10.31 -16.64 12.11
CA ALA A 70 -10.94 -17.14 10.88
C ALA A 70 -12.19 -16.31 10.49
N ASP A 71 -12.92 -15.80 11.47
CA ASP A 71 -14.09 -14.95 11.22
C ASP A 71 -13.67 -13.59 10.65
N GLU A 72 -12.66 -12.94 11.21
CA GLU A 72 -12.11 -11.68 10.68
C GLU A 72 -11.59 -11.85 9.24
N TRP A 73 -10.92 -12.97 8.96
CA TRP A 73 -10.49 -13.30 7.61
C TRP A 73 -11.67 -13.40 6.65
N LYS A 74 -12.68 -14.16 7.04
CA LYS A 74 -13.93 -14.31 6.27
C LYS A 74 -14.62 -12.96 6.03
N TRP A 75 -14.80 -12.16 7.08
CA TRP A 75 -15.42 -10.84 6.96
C TRP A 75 -14.63 -9.89 6.06
N GLY A 76 -13.30 -9.93 6.14
CA GLY A 76 -12.42 -9.16 5.27
C GLY A 76 -12.61 -9.53 3.80
N VAL A 77 -12.61 -10.82 3.48
CA VAL A 77 -12.86 -11.33 2.10
C VAL A 77 -14.24 -10.91 1.62
N GLU A 78 -15.29 -11.12 2.44
CA GLU A 78 -16.68 -10.75 2.11
C GLU A 78 -16.83 -9.23 1.92
N SER A 79 -16.10 -8.42 2.67
CA SER A 79 -16.12 -6.96 2.54
C SER A 79 -15.40 -6.49 1.27
N MET A 80 -14.28 -7.12 0.89
CA MET A 80 -13.50 -6.69 -0.26
C MET A 80 -14.12 -7.08 -1.61
N ARG A 81 -14.94 -8.13 -1.70
CA ARG A 81 -15.60 -8.53 -2.95
C ARG A 81 -16.46 -7.42 -3.56
N PRO A 82 -17.47 -6.85 -2.85
CA PRO A 82 -18.30 -5.77 -3.40
C PRO A 82 -17.50 -4.47 -3.63
N VAL A 83 -16.40 -4.27 -2.93
CA VAL A 83 -15.48 -3.14 -3.16
C VAL A 83 -14.71 -3.34 -4.48
N ALA A 84 -14.21 -4.55 -4.73
CA ALA A 84 -13.49 -4.88 -5.96
C ALA A 84 -14.40 -4.83 -7.19
N GLU A 85 -15.66 -5.28 -7.08
CA GLU A 85 -16.66 -5.14 -8.13
C GLU A 85 -16.93 -3.68 -8.48
N HIS A 86 -17.12 -2.82 -7.46
CA HIS A 86 -17.30 -1.38 -7.65
C HIS A 86 -16.08 -0.73 -8.32
N ALA A 87 -14.87 -1.12 -7.91
CA ALA A 87 -13.63 -0.64 -8.49
C ALA A 87 -13.47 -1.04 -9.97
N ALA A 88 -13.92 -2.26 -10.33
CA ALA A 88 -13.94 -2.71 -11.72
C ALA A 88 -14.85 -1.84 -12.58
N GLN A 89 -16.06 -1.50 -12.09
CA GLN A 89 -17.00 -0.61 -12.78
C GLN A 89 -16.42 0.81 -12.94
N ALA A 90 -15.65 1.28 -11.97
CA ALA A 90 -14.95 2.57 -12.00
C ALA A 90 -13.65 2.54 -12.83
N SER A 91 -13.21 1.38 -13.33
CA SER A 91 -11.91 1.20 -13.99
C SER A 91 -10.71 1.61 -13.11
N VAL A 92 -10.81 1.39 -11.81
CA VAL A 92 -9.77 1.64 -10.81
C VAL A 92 -9.28 0.31 -10.26
N VAL A 93 -7.97 0.04 -10.30
CA VAL A 93 -7.39 -1.16 -9.71
C VAL A 93 -7.21 -0.96 -8.21
N LEU A 94 -7.56 -1.96 -7.42
CA LEU A 94 -7.27 -1.98 -5.98
C LEU A 94 -5.92 -2.63 -5.72
N GLY A 95 -5.06 -1.96 -4.93
CA GLY A 95 -3.81 -2.49 -4.42
C GLY A 95 -3.84 -2.56 -2.90
N LEU A 96 -4.18 -3.72 -2.34
CA LEU A 96 -4.18 -3.92 -0.89
C LEU A 96 -2.76 -3.97 -0.36
N GLU A 97 -2.53 -3.37 0.79
CA GLU A 97 -1.22 -3.24 1.43
C GLU A 97 -1.11 -4.08 2.69
N ALA A 98 -0.08 -4.92 2.76
CA ALA A 98 0.34 -5.48 4.04
C ALA A 98 1.21 -4.44 4.76
N VAL A 99 0.84 -4.10 5.98
CA VAL A 99 1.59 -3.17 6.81
C VAL A 99 2.21 -3.88 8.02
N ASN A 100 3.26 -3.30 8.59
CA ASN A 100 3.97 -3.89 9.69
C ASN A 100 3.08 -4.11 10.93
N ARG A 101 3.48 -5.03 11.80
CA ARG A 101 2.75 -5.45 13.02
C ARG A 101 2.49 -4.34 14.04
N PHE A 102 3.16 -3.21 13.94
CA PHE A 102 2.97 -2.07 14.83
C PHE A 102 1.87 -1.12 14.34
N GLU A 103 1.41 -1.32 13.11
CA GLU A 103 0.35 -0.53 12.48
C GLU A 103 -0.93 -1.34 12.22
N CYS A 104 -0.82 -2.67 12.04
CA CYS A 104 -1.95 -3.57 11.84
C CYS A 104 -1.59 -4.97 12.35
N TYR A 105 -2.59 -5.74 12.80
CA TYR A 105 -2.40 -7.15 13.20
C TYR A 105 -2.95 -8.16 12.18
N PHE A 106 -3.68 -7.72 11.18
CA PHE A 106 -4.47 -8.59 10.31
C PHE A 106 -3.65 -9.20 9.16
N VAL A 107 -2.97 -8.39 8.36
CA VAL A 107 -2.14 -8.83 7.23
C VAL A 107 -0.81 -8.10 7.29
N ASN A 108 0.28 -8.86 7.57
CA ASN A 108 1.61 -8.28 7.76
C ASN A 108 2.65 -8.76 6.73
N THR A 109 2.44 -9.92 6.11
CA THR A 109 3.41 -10.52 5.18
C THR A 109 2.90 -10.57 3.74
N MET A 110 3.83 -10.64 2.78
CA MET A 110 3.47 -10.82 1.37
C MET A 110 2.78 -12.17 1.13
N ALA A 111 3.08 -13.18 1.93
CA ALA A 111 2.40 -14.48 1.87
C ALA A 111 0.92 -14.37 2.27
N ASP A 112 0.64 -13.72 3.40
CA ASP A 112 -0.74 -13.50 3.86
C ASP A 112 -1.52 -12.58 2.92
N LEU A 113 -0.88 -11.51 2.43
CA LEU A 113 -1.50 -10.61 1.46
C LEU A 113 -1.85 -11.32 0.16
N THR A 114 -0.94 -12.15 -0.36
CA THR A 114 -1.19 -12.95 -1.58
C THR A 114 -2.34 -13.93 -1.37
N ARG A 115 -2.40 -14.58 -0.22
CA ARG A 115 -3.51 -15.48 0.15
C ARG A 115 -4.82 -14.69 0.23
N PHE A 116 -4.83 -13.56 0.92
CA PHE A 116 -6.02 -12.73 1.08
C PHE A 116 -6.58 -12.25 -0.26
N VAL A 117 -5.74 -11.73 -1.14
CA VAL A 117 -6.14 -11.30 -2.49
C VAL A 117 -6.72 -12.46 -3.31
N ARG A 118 -6.12 -13.65 -3.22
CA ARG A 118 -6.65 -14.85 -3.90
C ARG A 118 -7.99 -15.30 -3.32
N ASP A 119 -8.18 -15.21 -1.99
CA ASP A 119 -9.45 -15.58 -1.34
C ASP A 119 -10.57 -14.57 -1.65
N VAL A 120 -10.25 -13.29 -1.89
CA VAL A 120 -11.22 -12.32 -2.44
C VAL A 120 -11.69 -12.73 -3.83
N ASP A 121 -10.81 -13.34 -4.62
CA ASP A 121 -11.11 -13.93 -5.94
C ASP A 121 -11.77 -12.93 -6.90
N HIS A 122 -11.14 -11.78 -7.09
CA HIS A 122 -11.60 -10.76 -8.03
C HIS A 122 -10.41 -10.13 -8.78
N PRO A 123 -10.43 -10.04 -10.12
CA PRO A 123 -9.29 -9.57 -10.92
C PRO A 123 -8.87 -8.13 -10.60
N ASN A 124 -9.79 -7.30 -10.13
CA ASN A 124 -9.53 -5.91 -9.74
C ASN A 124 -9.02 -5.75 -8.29
N CYS A 125 -9.01 -6.82 -7.50
CA CYS A 125 -8.40 -6.86 -6.17
C CYS A 125 -6.99 -7.42 -6.29
N ARG A 126 -6.00 -6.57 -6.13
CA ARG A 126 -4.59 -6.92 -6.27
C ARG A 126 -3.81 -6.49 -5.03
N ALA A 127 -2.52 -6.79 -5.02
CA ALA A 127 -1.62 -6.45 -3.93
C ALA A 127 -0.71 -5.28 -4.30
N MET A 128 -0.31 -4.51 -3.30
CA MET A 128 0.84 -3.65 -3.39
C MET A 128 1.96 -4.12 -2.47
N TYR A 129 3.17 -3.72 -2.77
CA TYR A 129 4.38 -3.99 -2.02
C TYR A 129 4.97 -2.68 -1.52
N ASP A 130 5.28 -2.59 -0.23
CA ASP A 130 5.99 -1.44 0.35
C ASP A 130 7.33 -1.88 0.95
N THR A 131 8.40 -1.22 0.54
CA THR A 131 9.76 -1.54 0.96
C THR A 131 10.03 -1.27 2.44
N PHE A 132 9.30 -0.34 3.08
CA PHE A 132 9.39 -0.07 4.51
C PHE A 132 8.75 -1.20 5.33
N HIS A 133 7.50 -1.57 5.01
CA HIS A 133 6.79 -2.60 5.76
C HIS A 133 7.48 -3.96 5.62
N THR A 134 7.89 -4.32 4.42
CA THR A 134 8.60 -5.58 4.16
C THR A 134 10.02 -5.60 4.75
N HIS A 135 10.70 -4.46 4.86
CA HIS A 135 11.98 -4.37 5.58
C HIS A 135 11.84 -4.79 7.05
N ILE A 136 10.68 -4.54 7.68
CA ILE A 136 10.41 -4.89 9.09
C ILE A 136 9.96 -6.36 9.20
N GLU A 137 9.08 -6.83 8.31
CA GLU A 137 8.35 -8.09 8.48
C GLU A 137 8.99 -9.28 7.78
N GLU A 138 9.66 -9.06 6.64
CA GLU A 138 10.12 -10.15 5.80
C GLU A 138 11.57 -10.54 6.10
N LYS A 139 11.79 -11.84 6.30
CA LYS A 139 13.15 -12.38 6.52
C LYS A 139 13.94 -12.48 5.22
N ASN A 140 13.24 -12.70 4.11
CA ASN A 140 13.82 -12.86 2.77
C ASN A 140 13.03 -12.00 1.78
N ILE A 141 13.61 -10.88 1.39
CA ILE A 141 12.99 -9.91 0.46
C ILE A 141 12.76 -10.52 -0.94
N PRO A 142 13.73 -11.23 -1.56
CA PRO A 142 13.49 -11.90 -2.83
C PRO A 142 12.30 -12.87 -2.82
N ASP A 143 12.17 -13.69 -1.80
CA ASP A 143 11.08 -14.67 -1.71
C ASP A 143 9.73 -13.98 -1.49
N ALA A 144 9.68 -12.90 -0.71
CA ALA A 144 8.49 -12.10 -0.51
C ALA A 144 7.99 -11.48 -1.83
N ILE A 145 8.89 -10.89 -2.62
CA ILE A 145 8.56 -10.30 -3.92
C ILE A 145 8.09 -11.38 -4.91
N ARG A 146 8.78 -12.52 -5.01
CA ARG A 146 8.36 -13.64 -5.87
C ARG A 146 6.97 -14.16 -5.48
N THR A 147 6.68 -14.20 -4.18
CA THR A 147 5.39 -14.65 -3.65
C THR A 147 4.25 -13.74 -4.08
N VAL A 148 4.44 -12.41 -3.99
CA VAL A 148 3.39 -11.44 -4.33
C VAL A 148 3.31 -11.10 -5.82
N ALA A 149 4.36 -11.36 -6.59
CA ALA A 149 4.49 -10.98 -8.00
C ALA A 149 3.25 -11.33 -8.88
N PRO A 150 2.62 -12.53 -8.75
CA PRO A 150 1.45 -12.87 -9.58
C PRO A 150 0.25 -11.94 -9.37
N VAL A 151 0.15 -11.27 -8.23
CA VAL A 151 -0.95 -10.38 -7.86
C VAL A 151 -0.52 -8.93 -7.65
N LEU A 152 0.76 -8.61 -7.87
CA LEU A 152 1.33 -7.29 -7.63
C LEU A 152 0.87 -6.27 -8.68
N CYS A 153 0.45 -5.08 -8.26
CA CYS A 153 0.07 -3.98 -9.16
C CYS A 153 0.72 -2.62 -8.82
N HIS A 154 1.29 -2.47 -7.63
CA HIS A 154 1.84 -1.20 -7.17
C HIS A 154 2.99 -1.43 -6.20
N VAL A 155 4.00 -0.56 -6.23
CA VAL A 155 5.14 -0.61 -5.30
C VAL A 155 5.37 0.77 -4.69
N HIS A 156 5.41 0.84 -3.36
CA HIS A 156 5.94 1.99 -2.64
C HIS A 156 7.45 1.81 -2.41
N ILE A 157 8.18 2.83 -2.80
CA ILE A 157 9.62 2.98 -2.56
C ILE A 157 9.76 3.86 -1.32
N SER A 158 9.89 3.24 -0.18
CA SER A 158 9.88 3.88 1.13
C SER A 158 11.12 3.45 1.93
N GLU A 159 11.84 4.40 2.53
CA GLU A 159 13.01 4.11 3.34
C GLU A 159 12.60 3.58 4.73
N ASN A 160 13.51 2.90 5.41
CA ASN A 160 13.25 2.33 6.74
C ASN A 160 12.88 3.36 7.83
N ASP A 161 13.16 4.62 7.59
CA ASP A 161 12.80 5.74 8.46
C ASP A 161 11.78 6.71 7.81
N ARG A 162 11.16 6.29 6.69
CA ARG A 162 10.20 7.09 5.91
C ARG A 162 10.79 8.37 5.32
N SER A 163 12.12 8.47 5.17
CA SER A 163 12.82 9.61 4.58
C SER A 163 13.13 9.42 3.08
N THR A 164 14.17 10.11 2.59
CA THR A 164 14.63 10.02 1.20
C THR A 164 15.09 8.61 0.86
N PRO A 165 14.49 7.92 -0.11
CA PRO A 165 14.93 6.58 -0.53
C PRO A 165 16.42 6.51 -0.90
N GLY A 166 17.09 5.47 -0.43
CA GLY A 166 18.52 5.25 -0.65
C GLY A 166 19.43 5.86 0.41
N THR A 167 18.88 6.50 1.45
CA THR A 167 19.70 7.13 2.51
C THR A 167 19.72 6.33 3.82
N GLY A 168 18.99 5.23 3.91
CA GLY A 168 18.86 4.41 5.12
C GLY A 168 19.34 2.98 4.94
N ASN A 169 18.56 2.02 5.44
CA ASN A 169 18.97 0.62 5.59
C ASN A 169 18.11 -0.38 4.80
N VAL A 170 17.20 0.07 3.95
CA VAL A 170 16.42 -0.82 3.09
C VAL A 170 17.36 -1.58 2.14
N ARG A 171 17.09 -2.88 1.94
CA ARG A 171 17.89 -3.75 1.06
C ARG A 171 17.59 -3.48 -0.41
N TRP A 172 17.95 -2.28 -0.89
CA TRP A 172 17.58 -1.78 -2.22
C TRP A 172 18.02 -2.70 -3.35
N LYS A 173 19.23 -3.25 -3.26
CA LYS A 173 19.72 -4.17 -4.28
C LYS A 173 18.81 -5.39 -4.43
N GLU A 174 18.45 -6.04 -3.32
CA GLU A 174 17.57 -7.22 -3.33
C GLU A 174 16.18 -6.85 -3.86
N ASN A 175 15.63 -5.68 -3.46
CA ASN A 175 14.34 -5.19 -3.93
C ASN A 175 14.32 -5.00 -5.45
N PHE A 176 15.20 -4.17 -5.98
CA PHE A 176 15.18 -3.84 -7.41
C PHE A 176 15.62 -5.01 -8.30
N ASP A 177 16.60 -5.81 -7.89
CA ASP A 177 17.02 -7.00 -8.64
C ASP A 177 15.86 -7.99 -8.77
N THR A 178 15.11 -8.22 -7.69
CA THR A 178 14.00 -9.18 -7.70
C THR A 178 12.76 -8.63 -8.43
N LEU A 179 12.44 -7.34 -8.28
CA LEU A 179 11.37 -6.71 -9.07
C LEU A 179 11.66 -6.85 -10.57
N LYS A 180 12.91 -6.66 -10.99
CA LYS A 180 13.34 -6.91 -12.38
C LYS A 180 13.23 -8.38 -12.76
N GLU A 181 13.72 -9.29 -11.92
CA GLU A 181 13.68 -10.75 -12.14
C GLU A 181 12.24 -11.23 -12.40
N VAL A 182 11.26 -10.76 -11.62
CA VAL A 182 9.85 -11.13 -11.78
C VAL A 182 9.13 -10.38 -12.92
N GLY A 183 9.82 -9.52 -13.66
CA GLY A 183 9.29 -8.77 -14.78
C GLY A 183 8.29 -7.69 -14.38
N TYR A 184 8.42 -7.12 -13.18
CA TYR A 184 7.53 -6.06 -12.74
C TYR A 184 7.75 -4.78 -13.55
N ASP A 185 6.68 -4.27 -14.17
CA ASP A 185 6.66 -3.05 -15.00
C ASP A 185 5.44 -2.16 -14.61
N GLY A 186 5.21 -2.02 -13.30
CA GLY A 186 4.12 -1.22 -12.75
C GLY A 186 4.62 0.07 -12.07
N TRP A 187 3.76 0.64 -11.24
CA TRP A 187 4.06 1.86 -10.49
C TRP A 187 5.17 1.66 -9.45
N LEU A 188 6.16 2.54 -9.49
CA LEU A 188 7.16 2.73 -8.44
C LEU A 188 6.96 4.14 -7.86
N MET A 189 6.34 4.25 -6.70
CA MET A 189 5.98 5.53 -6.09
C MET A 189 6.77 5.76 -4.80
N ILE A 190 7.38 6.93 -4.68
CA ILE A 190 8.03 7.31 -3.42
C ILE A 190 6.95 7.51 -2.36
N GLU A 191 7.08 6.80 -1.24
CA GLU A 191 6.32 7.09 -0.02
C GLU A 191 7.27 7.56 1.07
N ALA A 192 7.04 8.77 1.56
CA ALA A 192 7.84 9.38 2.61
C ALA A 192 6.97 10.32 3.44
N PHE A 193 7.31 10.46 4.72
CA PHE A 193 6.54 11.27 5.64
C PHE A 193 7.41 12.30 6.35
N GLY A 194 6.91 13.52 6.46
CA GLY A 194 7.57 14.66 7.08
C GLY A 194 6.71 15.34 8.13
N LEU A 195 7.13 16.52 8.56
CA LEU A 195 6.49 17.28 9.63
C LEU A 195 5.47 18.33 9.15
N ALA A 196 5.22 18.40 7.83
CA ALA A 196 4.38 19.47 7.25
C ALA A 196 2.89 19.32 7.58
N LEU A 197 2.41 18.09 7.82
CA LEU A 197 1.00 17.79 8.08
C LEU A 197 0.85 17.11 9.45
N PRO A 198 0.39 17.83 10.50
CA PRO A 198 0.35 17.31 11.87
C PRO A 198 -0.43 15.99 12.03
N GLU A 199 -1.51 15.81 11.27
CA GLU A 199 -2.32 14.59 11.29
C GLU A 199 -1.51 13.38 10.79
N LEU A 200 -0.71 13.57 9.75
CA LEU A 200 0.18 12.52 9.24
C LEU A 200 1.35 12.26 10.18
N VAL A 201 1.91 13.28 10.80
CA VAL A 201 2.95 13.14 11.82
C VAL A 201 2.49 12.21 12.95
N ALA A 202 1.28 12.44 13.47
CA ALA A 202 0.71 11.60 14.53
C ALA A 202 0.41 10.18 14.04
N ALA A 203 -0.13 10.02 12.84
CA ALA A 203 -0.48 8.72 12.27
C ALA A 203 0.77 7.87 11.96
N THR A 204 1.81 8.46 11.37
CA THR A 204 3.03 7.78 10.91
C THR A 204 4.16 7.73 11.94
N LYS A 205 3.98 8.40 13.11
CA LYS A 205 4.97 8.48 14.20
C LYS A 205 6.29 9.15 13.81
N ILE A 206 6.24 10.12 12.89
CA ILE A 206 7.41 10.90 12.47
C ILE A 206 7.61 12.05 13.46
N TRP A 207 8.39 11.82 14.50
CA TRP A 207 8.57 12.76 15.61
C TRP A 207 9.74 13.74 15.42
N ARG A 208 10.51 13.58 14.34
CA ARG A 208 11.68 14.42 14.04
C ARG A 208 11.84 14.61 12.53
N ARG A 209 12.57 15.61 12.13
CA ARG A 209 12.93 15.82 10.72
C ARG A 209 13.91 14.73 10.27
N MET A 210 13.56 14.03 9.18
CA MET A 210 14.32 12.90 8.62
C MET A 210 15.06 13.29 7.32
N TYR A 211 14.64 14.38 6.67
CA TYR A 211 15.21 14.90 5.43
C TYR A 211 15.23 16.45 5.46
N GLN A 212 15.95 17.06 4.54
CA GLN A 212 16.19 18.51 4.54
C GLN A 212 14.93 19.31 4.16
N SER A 213 14.25 18.91 3.07
CA SER A 213 13.00 19.50 2.59
C SER A 213 12.24 18.52 1.70
N GLU A 214 10.95 18.74 1.51
CA GLU A 214 10.10 17.94 0.64
C GLU A 214 10.60 17.99 -0.82
N GLU A 215 11.12 19.14 -1.24
CA GLU A 215 11.68 19.34 -2.57
C GLU A 215 13.00 18.57 -2.76
N GLN A 216 13.88 18.57 -1.76
CA GLN A 216 15.09 17.75 -1.75
C GLN A 216 14.72 16.25 -1.79
N LEU A 217 13.78 15.81 -0.97
CA LEU A 217 13.34 14.43 -0.93
C LEU A 217 12.83 13.98 -2.31
N ALA A 218 11.93 14.74 -2.93
CA ALA A 218 11.35 14.41 -4.23
C ALA A 218 12.43 14.33 -5.33
N ARG A 219 13.35 15.30 -5.38
CA ARG A 219 14.43 15.34 -6.35
C ARG A 219 15.40 14.17 -6.19
N ASP A 220 15.91 13.98 -4.97
CA ASP A 220 16.97 13.01 -4.71
C ASP A 220 16.42 11.58 -4.71
N GLY A 221 15.21 11.37 -4.18
CA GLY A 221 14.51 10.09 -4.25
C GLY A 221 14.19 9.68 -5.70
N LEU A 222 13.74 10.62 -6.54
CA LEU A 222 13.52 10.33 -7.96
C LEU A 222 14.84 10.04 -8.68
N ALA A 223 15.92 10.77 -8.37
CA ALA A 223 17.24 10.50 -8.93
C ALA A 223 17.75 9.11 -8.53
N PHE A 224 17.57 8.73 -7.26
CA PHE A 224 17.86 7.39 -6.77
C PHE A 224 17.09 6.32 -7.55
N MET A 225 15.76 6.43 -7.66
CA MET A 225 14.93 5.47 -8.38
C MET A 225 15.35 5.34 -9.85
N LYS A 226 15.59 6.46 -10.54
CA LYS A 226 16.07 6.44 -11.93
C LYS A 226 17.43 5.75 -12.07
N SER A 227 18.33 5.94 -11.12
CA SER A 227 19.63 5.26 -11.11
C SER A 227 19.49 3.74 -10.93
N GLN A 228 18.58 3.30 -10.04
CA GLN A 228 18.30 1.89 -9.84
C GLN A 228 17.65 1.24 -11.06
N TYR A 229 16.73 1.97 -11.70
CA TYR A 229 16.11 1.53 -12.94
C TYR A 229 17.13 1.40 -14.08
N ALA A 230 17.90 2.43 -14.37
CA ALA A 230 18.88 2.44 -15.44
C ALA A 230 19.98 1.37 -15.33
N GLN A 231 20.22 0.84 -14.13
CA GLN A 231 21.17 -0.24 -13.89
C GLN A 231 20.61 -1.64 -14.22
N ARG A 232 19.29 -1.78 -14.37
CA ARG A 232 18.60 -3.08 -14.43
C ARG A 232 17.66 -3.24 -15.61
N TRP A 233 16.98 -2.20 -16.04
CA TRP A 233 16.04 -2.18 -17.16
C TRP A 233 16.63 -1.50 -18.39
#